data_f969d96762658d7e957e5ffc5b71f245
#
_entry.id   f969d96762658d7e957e5ffc5b71f245
#
_cell.length_a   1.000
_cell.length_b   1.000
_cell.length_c   1.000
_cell.angle_alpha   90.00
_cell.angle_beta   90.00
_cell.angle_gamma   90.00
#
_symmetry.space_group_name_H-M   'P 1'
#
loop_
_entity.id
_entity.type
_entity.pdbx_description
1 polymer ?
#
loop_
_entity_poly.entity_id
_entity_poly.type
_entity_poly.pdbx_seq_one_letter_code
_entity_poly.pdbx_strand_id
1 'polypeptide(L)'
;MAECHPVGFQWVVEAKKRGARIIHVDPRYTRTSAFANRHIGIRGGTDVVLLGAVINYMLQNELYFRDYVVAYTNAPMIISEDYQDTEELDGLFSGYDPETGTYVTDSWQYVQKPEGSSWNVERDDTLEHPNSVFQILKRHYARYTPELVEETCGIAQEDFYYLADSIAQNSDPEHTTCFAYALGMPPFRVPPISRPFSTPCLATCPCRAWKSRRGRNLWMRSGMSPKRASGRLARITPCP
;
A
#
# COMPACT_ATOMS: atom_id res chain seq x y z
N MET A 1 -5.62 2.40 19.04
CA MET A 1 -6.66 1.44 18.67
C MET A 1 -7.34 0.83 19.90
N ALA A 2 -6.59 0.29 20.86
CA ALA A 2 -7.18 -0.33 22.07
C ALA A 2 -8.10 0.61 22.87
N GLU A 3 -7.83 1.90 22.87
CA GLU A 3 -8.59 2.90 23.63
C GLU A 3 -9.77 3.48 22.85
N CYS A 4 -9.60 3.71 21.54
CA CYS A 4 -10.61 4.36 20.70
C CYS A 4 -11.56 3.36 20.01
N HIS A 5 -11.09 2.13 19.78
CA HIS A 5 -11.83 1.09 19.07
C HIS A 5 -11.78 -0.26 19.82
N PRO A 6 -12.25 -0.31 21.06
CA PRO A 6 -12.11 -1.51 21.91
C PRO A 6 -12.83 -2.72 21.32
N VAL A 7 -13.97 -2.53 20.66
CA VAL A 7 -14.74 -3.61 20.01
C VAL A 7 -13.96 -4.20 18.82
N GLY A 8 -13.25 -3.37 18.04
CA GLY A 8 -12.36 -3.85 16.98
C GLY A 8 -11.10 -4.50 17.54
N PHE A 9 -10.58 -3.97 18.64
CA PHE A 9 -9.34 -4.44 19.24
C PHE A 9 -9.43 -5.85 19.82
N GLN A 10 -10.62 -6.34 20.22
CA GLN A 10 -10.80 -7.73 20.65
C GLN A 10 -10.33 -8.74 19.58
N TRP A 11 -10.48 -8.42 18.29
CA TRP A 11 -10.01 -9.29 17.22
C TRP A 11 -8.49 -9.29 17.07
N VAL A 12 -7.85 -8.17 17.40
CA VAL A 12 -6.37 -8.10 17.49
C VAL A 12 -5.88 -8.97 18.65
N VAL A 13 -6.58 -8.94 19.78
CA VAL A 13 -6.29 -9.80 20.93
C VAL A 13 -6.43 -11.28 20.57
N GLU A 14 -7.50 -11.62 19.87
CA GLU A 14 -7.74 -13.00 19.43
C GLU A 14 -6.69 -13.46 18.40
N ALA A 15 -6.31 -12.58 17.47
CA ALA A 15 -5.24 -12.88 16.52
C ALA A 15 -3.92 -13.14 17.23
N LYS A 16 -3.55 -12.33 18.23
CA LYS A 16 -2.34 -12.54 19.02
C LYS A 16 -2.35 -13.87 19.77
N LYS A 17 -3.49 -14.24 20.36
CA LYS A 17 -3.66 -15.56 21.02
C LYS A 17 -3.44 -16.73 20.05
N ARG A 18 -3.70 -16.51 18.77
CA ARG A 18 -3.48 -17.48 17.69
C ARG A 18 -2.08 -17.43 17.08
N GLY A 19 -1.18 -16.65 17.67
CA GLY A 19 0.20 -16.55 17.26
C GLY A 19 0.51 -15.41 16.29
N ALA A 20 -0.44 -14.51 15.99
CA ALA A 20 -0.16 -13.34 15.17
C ALA A 20 0.82 -12.39 15.87
N ARG A 21 1.77 -11.87 15.10
CA ARG A 21 2.70 -10.84 15.55
C ARG A 21 2.05 -9.47 15.40
N ILE A 22 2.00 -8.70 16.48
CA ILE A 22 1.41 -7.36 16.52
C ILE A 22 2.54 -6.34 16.61
N ILE A 23 2.67 -5.50 15.60
CA ILE A 23 3.61 -4.38 15.57
C ILE A 23 2.79 -3.10 15.62
N HIS A 24 3.15 -2.19 16.52
CA HIS A 24 2.48 -0.90 16.68
C HIS A 24 3.45 0.23 16.34
N VAL A 25 3.14 0.98 15.30
CA VAL A 25 3.90 2.16 14.88
C VAL A 25 3.10 3.39 15.29
N ASP A 26 3.62 4.17 16.22
CA ASP A 26 2.92 5.36 16.76
C ASP A 26 3.94 6.30 17.41
N PRO A 27 3.80 7.63 17.26
CA PRO A 27 4.65 8.60 17.96
C PRO A 27 4.56 8.49 19.49
N ARG A 28 3.44 7.96 20.00
CA ARG A 28 3.15 7.82 21.42
C ARG A 28 3.10 6.37 21.86
N TYR A 29 3.65 6.09 23.03
CA TYR A 29 3.43 4.81 23.70
C TYR A 29 2.03 4.78 24.33
N THR A 30 1.15 3.92 23.84
CA THR A 30 -0.26 3.80 24.25
C THR A 30 -0.56 2.40 24.80
N ARG A 31 -1.81 2.15 25.21
CA ARG A 31 -2.25 0.79 25.59
C ARG A 31 -2.13 -0.21 24.44
N THR A 32 -2.26 0.25 23.20
CA THR A 32 -1.97 -0.59 22.01
C THR A 32 -0.51 -0.99 21.98
N SER A 33 0.41 -0.07 22.27
CA SER A 33 1.85 -0.33 22.34
C SER A 33 2.19 -1.35 23.42
N ALA A 34 1.58 -1.22 24.59
CA ALA A 34 1.79 -2.16 25.69
C ALA A 34 1.32 -3.59 25.37
N PHE A 35 0.35 -3.72 24.48
CA PHE A 35 -0.15 -5.02 24.03
C PHE A 35 0.66 -5.58 22.85
N ALA A 36 1.27 -4.74 22.03
CA ALA A 36 2.02 -5.14 20.85
C ALA A 36 3.25 -6.02 21.21
N ASN A 37 3.76 -6.75 20.23
CA ASN A 37 5.02 -7.47 20.35
C ASN A 37 6.22 -6.49 20.25
N ARG A 38 6.08 -5.46 19.41
CA ARG A 38 7.06 -4.38 19.29
C ARG A 38 6.33 -3.06 19.06
N HIS A 39 6.78 -2.02 19.75
CA HIS A 39 6.40 -0.64 19.50
C HIS A 39 7.55 0.06 18.79
N ILE A 40 7.24 0.71 17.69
CA ILE A 40 8.18 1.50 16.90
C ILE A 40 7.73 2.96 16.98
N GLY A 41 8.57 3.79 17.59
CA GLY A 41 8.31 5.23 17.68
C GLY A 41 8.62 5.92 16.35
N ILE A 42 7.66 6.65 15.81
CA ILE A 42 7.82 7.40 14.56
C ILE A 42 7.62 8.90 14.80
N ARG A 43 8.34 9.75 14.10
CA ARG A 43 8.04 11.20 14.07
C ARG A 43 6.73 11.45 13.36
N GLY A 44 5.86 12.30 13.92
CA GLY A 44 4.57 12.64 13.31
C GLY A 44 4.73 13.27 11.93
N GLY A 45 3.97 12.77 10.94
CA GLY A 45 3.96 13.28 9.57
C GLY A 45 5.00 12.65 8.64
N THR A 46 5.72 11.61 9.06
CA THR A 46 6.74 10.92 8.24
C THR A 46 6.32 9.52 7.79
N ASP A 47 5.06 9.18 7.95
CA ASP A 47 4.47 7.87 7.61
C ASP A 47 4.73 7.47 6.15
N VAL A 48 4.68 8.45 5.23
CA VAL A 48 4.91 8.22 3.79
C VAL A 48 6.32 7.70 3.55
N VAL A 49 7.32 8.24 4.25
CA VAL A 49 8.72 7.82 4.10
C VAL A 49 8.89 6.38 4.60
N LEU A 50 8.33 6.06 5.76
CA LEU A 50 8.37 4.70 6.30
C LEU A 50 7.71 3.69 5.37
N LEU A 51 6.48 3.96 4.91
CA LEU A 51 5.75 3.06 4.02
C LEU A 51 6.42 2.96 2.65
N GLY A 52 6.93 4.08 2.12
CA GLY A 52 7.70 4.10 0.89
C GLY A 52 8.96 3.23 0.97
N ALA A 53 9.66 3.27 2.09
CA ALA A 53 10.84 2.46 2.31
C ALA A 53 10.52 0.95 2.46
N VAL A 54 9.41 0.61 3.10
CA VAL A 54 8.95 -0.80 3.15
C VAL A 54 8.63 -1.30 1.76
N ILE A 55 7.94 -0.49 0.92
CA ILE A 55 7.67 -0.84 -0.47
C ILE A 55 8.98 -1.00 -1.25
N ASN A 56 9.91 -0.05 -1.13
CA ASN A 56 11.21 -0.13 -1.78
C ASN A 56 11.95 -1.42 -1.38
N TYR A 57 12.00 -1.73 -0.09
CA TYR A 57 12.62 -2.94 0.42
C TYR A 57 12.02 -4.20 -0.22
N MET A 58 10.69 -4.28 -0.30
CA MET A 58 10.01 -5.41 -0.92
C MET A 58 10.26 -5.49 -2.43
N LEU A 59 10.26 -4.37 -3.14
CA LEU A 59 10.49 -4.33 -4.59
C LEU A 59 11.93 -4.68 -4.96
N GLN A 60 12.92 -4.17 -4.22
CA GLN A 60 14.33 -4.40 -4.51
C GLN A 60 14.78 -5.83 -4.19
N ASN A 61 14.19 -6.44 -3.17
CA ASN A 61 14.50 -7.81 -2.75
C ASN A 61 13.52 -8.85 -3.31
N GLU A 62 12.61 -8.46 -4.20
CA GLU A 62 11.62 -9.35 -4.85
C GLU A 62 10.72 -10.10 -3.84
N LEU A 63 10.46 -9.49 -2.69
CA LEU A 63 9.68 -10.06 -1.59
C LEU A 63 8.16 -9.84 -1.75
N TYR A 64 7.66 -9.76 -2.95
CA TYR A 64 6.24 -9.59 -3.28
C TYR A 64 5.67 -10.85 -3.93
N PHE A 65 4.36 -11.05 -3.80
CA PHE A 65 3.68 -12.17 -4.43
C PHE A 65 3.46 -11.89 -5.93
N ARG A 66 4.42 -12.32 -6.76
CA ARG A 66 4.50 -12.02 -8.19
C ARG A 66 3.23 -12.40 -8.95
N ASP A 67 2.69 -13.60 -8.75
CA ASP A 67 1.51 -14.07 -9.47
C ASP A 67 0.29 -13.18 -9.22
N TYR A 68 0.13 -12.71 -7.99
CA TYR A 68 -0.92 -11.76 -7.64
C TYR A 68 -0.69 -10.40 -8.31
N VAL A 69 0.54 -9.89 -8.25
CA VAL A 69 0.90 -8.60 -8.85
C VAL A 69 0.62 -8.60 -10.35
N VAL A 70 1.04 -9.66 -11.06
CA VAL A 70 0.80 -9.80 -12.50
C VAL A 70 -0.69 -9.97 -12.81
N ALA A 71 -1.43 -10.81 -12.07
CA ALA A 71 -2.80 -11.14 -12.42
C ALA A 71 -3.84 -10.08 -12.03
N TYR A 72 -3.60 -9.34 -10.93
CA TYR A 72 -4.63 -8.52 -10.29
C TYR A 72 -4.28 -7.04 -10.14
N THR A 73 -3.12 -6.59 -10.64
CA THR A 73 -2.74 -5.18 -10.62
C THR A 73 -2.42 -4.67 -12.03
N ASN A 74 -2.22 -3.36 -12.14
CA ASN A 74 -1.76 -2.73 -13.37
C ASN A 74 -0.23 -2.73 -13.54
N ALA A 75 0.50 -3.38 -12.63
CA ALA A 75 1.96 -3.44 -12.67
C ALA A 75 2.55 -3.90 -14.02
N PRO A 76 1.98 -4.91 -14.72
CA PRO A 76 2.47 -5.36 -16.01
C PRO A 76 2.06 -4.46 -17.18
N MET A 77 1.22 -3.45 -16.99
CA MET A 77 0.77 -2.58 -18.07
C MET A 77 1.89 -1.64 -18.52
N ILE A 78 2.01 -1.43 -19.84
CA ILE A 78 3.02 -0.56 -20.43
C ILE A 78 2.41 0.83 -20.60
N ILE A 79 3.11 1.84 -20.12
CA ILE A 79 2.70 3.25 -20.22
C ILE A 79 3.26 3.83 -21.54
N SER A 80 2.55 4.79 -22.11
CA SER A 80 2.97 5.53 -23.31
C SER A 80 4.38 6.09 -23.15
N GLU A 81 5.12 6.11 -24.26
CA GLU A 81 6.48 6.69 -24.30
C GLU A 81 6.49 8.21 -24.03
N ASP A 82 5.35 8.88 -24.22
CA ASP A 82 5.21 10.30 -23.92
C ASP A 82 5.12 10.62 -22.42
N TYR A 83 4.99 9.59 -21.58
CA TYR A 83 4.96 9.76 -20.13
C TYR A 83 6.37 10.02 -19.60
N GLN A 84 6.50 11.07 -18.79
CA GLN A 84 7.71 11.40 -18.06
C GLN A 84 7.48 11.19 -16.56
N ASP A 85 8.46 10.63 -15.87
CA ASP A 85 8.36 10.41 -14.43
C ASP A 85 8.60 11.73 -13.66
N THR A 86 8.10 11.80 -12.44
CA THR A 86 8.30 12.95 -11.53
C THR A 86 9.78 13.25 -11.27
N GLU A 87 10.64 12.23 -11.38
CA GLU A 87 12.09 12.38 -11.25
C GLU A 87 12.69 13.24 -12.36
N GLU A 88 12.12 13.19 -13.56
CA GLU A 88 12.58 13.92 -14.74
C GLU A 88 12.01 15.34 -14.81
N LEU A 89 10.97 15.61 -14.00
CA LEU A 89 10.21 16.86 -14.03
C LEU A 89 10.28 17.64 -12.70
N ASP A 90 11.34 17.48 -11.93
CA ASP A 90 11.53 18.17 -10.64
C ASP A 90 10.35 18.01 -9.67
N GLY A 91 9.71 16.84 -9.68
CA GLY A 91 8.57 16.50 -8.82
C GLY A 91 7.20 16.87 -9.38
N LEU A 92 7.13 17.42 -10.59
CA LEU A 92 5.87 17.66 -11.30
C LEU A 92 5.40 16.37 -11.99
N PHE A 93 4.10 16.26 -12.23
CA PHE A 93 3.57 15.17 -13.05
C PHE A 93 3.70 15.47 -14.55
N SER A 94 3.80 14.42 -15.36
CA SER A 94 3.79 14.53 -16.82
C SER A 94 2.61 15.37 -17.33
N GLY A 95 2.85 16.19 -18.33
CA GLY A 95 1.81 17.05 -18.94
C GLY A 95 1.51 18.34 -18.17
N TYR A 96 2.39 18.78 -17.26
CA TYR A 96 2.25 20.09 -16.65
C TYR A 96 2.43 21.22 -17.64
N ASP A 97 1.43 22.09 -17.71
CA ASP A 97 1.50 23.32 -18.52
C ASP A 97 1.76 24.52 -17.58
N PRO A 98 2.95 25.13 -17.67
CA PRO A 98 3.31 26.26 -16.81
C PRO A 98 2.54 27.55 -17.12
N GLU A 99 1.99 27.69 -18.35
CA GLU A 99 1.24 28.90 -18.73
C GLU A 99 -0.14 28.92 -18.08
N THR A 100 -0.82 27.79 -18.07
CA THR A 100 -2.17 27.66 -17.49
C THR A 100 -2.15 27.17 -16.04
N GLY A 101 -1.02 26.63 -15.54
CA GLY A 101 -0.91 26.01 -14.23
C GLY A 101 -1.75 24.74 -14.08
N THR A 102 -2.11 24.10 -15.19
CA THR A 102 -2.95 22.91 -15.21
C THR A 102 -2.19 21.71 -15.80
N TYR A 103 -2.78 20.52 -15.71
CA TYR A 103 -2.23 19.29 -16.27
C TYR A 103 -3.02 18.83 -17.48
N VAL A 104 -2.31 18.55 -18.57
CA VAL A 104 -2.83 17.84 -19.74
C VAL A 104 -2.51 16.35 -19.54
N THR A 105 -3.56 15.53 -19.50
CA THR A 105 -3.45 14.11 -19.12
C THR A 105 -3.26 13.17 -20.31
N ASP A 106 -2.99 13.70 -21.50
CA ASP A 106 -2.90 12.91 -22.74
C ASP A 106 -1.72 11.93 -22.71
N SER A 107 -0.62 12.28 -21.99
CA SER A 107 0.52 11.40 -21.76
C SER A 107 0.26 10.30 -20.71
N TRP A 108 -0.86 10.36 -19.96
CA TRP A 108 -1.20 9.39 -18.91
C TRP A 108 -1.96 8.18 -19.47
N GLN A 109 -1.56 7.71 -20.63
CA GLN A 109 -2.22 6.62 -21.34
C GLN A 109 -1.36 5.36 -21.32
N TYR A 110 -2.04 4.22 -21.30
CA TYR A 110 -1.39 2.94 -21.56
C TYR A 110 -1.27 2.71 -23.08
N VAL A 111 -0.25 1.97 -23.48
CA VAL A 111 -0.12 1.53 -24.87
C VAL A 111 -1.27 0.59 -25.20
N GLN A 112 -2.05 0.96 -26.22
CA GLN A 112 -3.18 0.16 -26.69
C GLN A 112 -2.72 -0.87 -27.72
N LYS A 113 -3.23 -2.10 -27.64
CA LYS A 113 -3.04 -3.08 -28.71
C LYS A 113 -3.86 -2.70 -29.94
N PRO A 114 -3.35 -3.01 -31.16
CA PRO A 114 -3.98 -2.60 -32.42
C PRO A 114 -5.42 -3.14 -32.63
N GLU A 115 -5.76 -4.25 -31.98
CA GLU A 115 -7.05 -4.89 -32.12
C GLU A 115 -7.70 -5.03 -30.74
N GLY A 116 -8.91 -4.48 -30.58
CA GLY A 116 -9.74 -4.78 -29.42
C GLY A 116 -10.45 -3.60 -28.79
N SER A 117 -11.11 -3.91 -27.71
CA SER A 117 -11.81 -3.00 -26.81
C SER A 117 -10.85 -2.02 -26.13
N SER A 118 -11.35 -0.89 -25.64
CA SER A 118 -10.59 0.11 -24.85
C SER A 118 -9.82 -0.45 -23.64
N TRP A 119 -10.01 -1.70 -23.29
CA TRP A 119 -9.31 -2.44 -22.24
C TRP A 119 -8.20 -3.37 -22.77
N ASN A 120 -7.91 -3.34 -24.07
CA ASN A 120 -6.88 -4.17 -24.68
C ASN A 120 -5.52 -3.49 -24.62
N VAL A 121 -5.01 -3.33 -23.40
CA VAL A 121 -3.73 -2.67 -23.11
C VAL A 121 -2.57 -3.65 -23.32
N GLU A 122 -1.45 -3.15 -23.80
CA GLU A 122 -0.21 -3.91 -23.89
C GLU A 122 0.32 -4.21 -22.49
N ARG A 123 0.79 -5.47 -22.30
CA ARG A 123 1.24 -5.98 -21.00
C ARG A 123 2.55 -6.72 -21.14
N ASP A 124 3.42 -6.52 -20.16
CA ASP A 124 4.61 -7.33 -19.94
C ASP A 124 4.48 -8.11 -18.62
N ASP A 125 4.09 -9.37 -18.73
CA ASP A 125 3.94 -10.24 -17.56
C ASP A 125 5.30 -10.66 -16.96
N THR A 126 6.43 -10.34 -17.62
CA THR A 126 7.78 -10.52 -17.05
C THR A 126 8.12 -9.44 -16.03
N LEU A 127 7.49 -8.28 -16.12
CA LEU A 127 7.74 -7.07 -15.31
C LEU A 127 9.11 -6.45 -15.56
N GLU A 128 9.73 -6.72 -16.72
CA GLU A 128 11.08 -6.24 -17.07
C GLU A 128 11.07 -5.03 -17.98
N HIS A 129 9.97 -4.80 -18.69
CA HIS A 129 9.87 -3.69 -19.64
C HIS A 129 10.07 -2.32 -18.93
N PRO A 130 10.98 -1.47 -19.40
CA PRO A 130 11.34 -0.22 -18.70
C PRO A 130 10.17 0.75 -18.49
N ASN A 131 9.19 0.75 -19.41
CA ASN A 131 7.98 1.59 -19.32
C ASN A 131 6.78 0.83 -18.69
N SER A 132 7.00 -0.34 -18.10
CA SER A 132 5.94 -0.96 -17.29
C SER A 132 5.70 -0.16 -16.02
N VAL A 133 4.46 -0.12 -15.55
CA VAL A 133 4.11 0.51 -14.27
C VAL A 133 5.00 -0.02 -13.15
N PHE A 134 5.31 -1.31 -13.15
CA PHE A 134 6.18 -1.93 -12.15
C PHE A 134 7.58 -1.31 -12.12
N GLN A 135 8.23 -1.15 -13.27
CA GLN A 135 9.59 -0.60 -13.33
C GLN A 135 9.61 0.90 -13.00
N ILE A 136 8.57 1.63 -13.39
CA ILE A 136 8.42 3.04 -12.99
C ILE A 136 8.30 3.14 -11.47
N LEU A 137 7.44 2.33 -10.85
CA LEU A 137 7.31 2.29 -9.40
C LEU A 137 8.61 1.89 -8.71
N LYS A 138 9.33 0.90 -9.25
CA LYS A 138 10.62 0.45 -8.69
C LYS A 138 11.65 1.59 -8.68
N ARG A 139 11.73 2.37 -9.77
CA ARG A 139 12.59 3.57 -9.84
C ARG A 139 12.14 4.65 -8.86
N HIS A 140 10.84 4.93 -8.84
CA HIS A 140 10.28 5.96 -7.96
C HIS A 140 10.52 5.68 -6.48
N TYR A 141 10.33 4.44 -6.04
CA TYR A 141 10.52 4.07 -4.64
C TYR A 141 11.97 3.90 -4.23
N ALA A 142 12.92 3.79 -5.16
CA ALA A 142 14.33 3.62 -4.86
C ALA A 142 14.92 4.75 -3.97
N ARG A 143 14.31 5.94 -3.98
CA ARG A 143 14.69 7.07 -3.12
C ARG A 143 14.44 6.84 -1.62
N TYR A 144 13.52 5.96 -1.27
CA TYR A 144 13.17 5.68 0.12
C TYR A 144 14.08 4.59 0.69
N THR A 145 15.24 4.99 1.18
CA THR A 145 16.23 4.07 1.75
C THR A 145 16.04 3.90 3.25
N PRO A 146 16.57 2.83 3.87
CA PRO A 146 16.56 2.66 5.33
C PRO A 146 17.24 3.80 6.08
N GLU A 147 18.31 4.38 5.50
CA GLU A 147 19.02 5.54 6.06
C GLU A 147 18.11 6.77 6.09
N LEU A 148 17.34 7.00 5.01
CA LEU A 148 16.37 8.09 4.95
C LEU A 148 15.27 7.90 6.02
N VAL A 149 14.86 6.66 6.30
CA VAL A 149 13.90 6.37 7.39
C VAL A 149 14.49 6.73 8.74
N GLU A 150 15.74 6.37 9.00
CA GLU A 150 16.42 6.70 10.26
C GLU A 150 16.52 8.22 10.45
N GLU A 151 16.95 8.93 9.44
CA GLU A 151 17.09 10.38 9.47
C GLU A 151 15.75 11.10 9.63
N THR A 152 14.77 10.75 8.79
CA THR A 152 13.49 11.47 8.70
C THR A 152 12.50 11.01 9.75
N CYS A 153 12.29 9.69 9.89
CA CYS A 153 11.30 9.12 10.78
C CYS A 153 11.81 8.96 12.21
N GLY A 154 13.14 8.94 12.40
CA GLY A 154 13.76 8.67 13.70
C GLY A 154 13.63 7.21 14.15
N ILE A 155 13.45 6.30 13.19
CA ILE A 155 13.36 4.86 13.43
C ILE A 155 14.71 4.24 13.18
N ALA A 156 15.27 3.51 14.16
CA ALA A 156 16.52 2.80 13.98
C ALA A 156 16.39 1.76 12.86
N GLN A 157 17.47 1.54 12.09
CA GLN A 157 17.47 0.59 10.97
C GLN A 157 17.07 -0.82 11.41
N GLU A 158 17.44 -1.25 12.62
CA GLU A 158 17.04 -2.54 13.19
C GLU A 158 15.51 -2.66 13.30
N ASP A 159 14.83 -1.59 13.75
CA ASP A 159 13.37 -1.55 13.86
C ASP A 159 12.70 -1.52 12.49
N PHE A 160 13.31 -0.83 11.53
CA PHE A 160 12.85 -0.81 10.15
C PHE A 160 12.91 -2.19 9.52
N TYR A 161 14.08 -2.88 9.60
CA TYR A 161 14.21 -4.23 9.05
C TYR A 161 13.30 -5.23 9.77
N TYR A 162 13.16 -5.13 11.09
CA TYR A 162 12.20 -5.96 11.82
C TYR A 162 10.78 -5.80 11.30
N LEU A 163 10.34 -4.58 10.99
CA LEU A 163 9.03 -4.29 10.41
C LEU A 163 8.92 -4.85 8.99
N ALA A 164 9.87 -4.51 8.13
CA ALA A 164 9.88 -4.88 6.72
C ALA A 164 9.91 -6.40 6.53
N ASP A 165 10.78 -7.10 7.26
CA ASP A 165 10.87 -8.56 7.24
C ASP A 165 9.61 -9.24 7.78
N SER A 166 9.01 -8.67 8.83
CA SER A 166 7.75 -9.20 9.38
C SER A 166 6.61 -9.12 8.37
N ILE A 167 6.60 -8.10 7.51
CA ILE A 167 5.63 -7.95 6.43
C ILE A 167 5.96 -8.91 5.29
N ALA A 168 7.22 -8.95 4.86
CA ALA A 168 7.67 -9.77 3.75
C ALA A 168 7.47 -11.27 3.98
N GLN A 169 7.84 -11.76 5.18
CA GLN A 169 7.67 -13.18 5.57
C GLN A 169 6.22 -13.63 5.61
N ASN A 170 5.28 -12.68 5.63
CA ASN A 170 3.86 -12.94 5.73
C ASN A 170 3.09 -12.60 4.42
N SER A 171 3.82 -12.48 3.31
CA SER A 171 3.28 -12.10 1.99
C SER A 171 3.28 -13.28 1.03
N ASP A 172 2.53 -14.33 1.36
CA ASP A 172 2.37 -15.53 0.55
C ASP A 172 0.88 -15.94 0.41
N PRO A 173 0.54 -16.96 -0.39
CA PRO A 173 -0.84 -17.40 -0.58
C PRO A 173 -1.57 -17.86 0.69
N GLU A 174 -0.83 -18.35 1.68
CA GLU A 174 -1.38 -18.92 2.92
C GLU A 174 -1.41 -17.91 4.07
N HIS A 175 -0.55 -16.89 4.01
CA HIS A 175 -0.38 -15.89 5.05
C HIS A 175 -0.73 -14.49 4.55
N THR A 176 -1.11 -13.62 5.47
CA THR A 176 -1.44 -12.23 5.13
C THR A 176 -1.08 -11.29 6.27
N THR A 177 -0.63 -10.11 5.90
CA THR A 177 -0.44 -9.00 6.82
C THR A 177 -1.67 -8.09 6.76
N CYS A 178 -2.21 -7.75 7.92
CA CYS A 178 -3.31 -6.80 8.05
C CYS A 178 -2.78 -5.47 8.56
N PHE A 179 -2.95 -4.42 7.79
CA PHE A 179 -2.67 -3.05 8.21
C PHE A 179 -3.95 -2.42 8.76
N ALA A 180 -3.90 -1.96 10.02
CA ALA A 180 -4.93 -1.12 10.60
C ALA A 180 -4.39 0.30 10.72
N TYR A 181 -4.68 1.14 9.75
CA TYR A 181 -4.25 2.53 9.72
C TYR A 181 -5.36 3.44 10.29
N ALA A 182 -5.03 4.22 11.31
CA ALA A 182 -5.96 5.19 11.87
C ALA A 182 -5.98 6.46 10.99
N LEU A 183 -6.90 6.51 10.04
CA LEU A 183 -7.27 7.73 9.33
C LEU A 183 -8.06 8.61 10.28
N GLY A 184 -7.46 9.49 10.99
CA GLY A 184 -8.17 10.31 11.94
C GLY A 184 -7.27 10.99 12.94
N MET A 185 -6.01 11.04 12.64
CA MET A 185 -5.14 12.01 13.28
C MET A 185 -5.76 13.38 13.07
N PRO A 186 -5.76 14.22 14.12
CA PRO A 186 -6.61 15.39 14.20
C PRO A 186 -6.54 16.24 12.95
N PRO A 187 -7.60 16.98 12.60
CA PRO A 187 -7.68 17.77 11.38
C PRO A 187 -6.61 18.85 11.27
N PHE A 188 -5.73 18.91 12.23
CA PHE A 188 -4.65 19.84 12.34
C PHE A 188 -3.37 19.31 11.68
N ARG A 189 -3.27 19.50 10.38
CA ARG A 189 -2.02 19.52 9.63
C ARG A 189 -1.33 18.19 9.34
N VAL A 190 -2.07 17.21 8.88
CA VAL A 190 -1.42 16.26 7.96
C VAL A 190 -1.37 16.98 6.61
N PRO A 191 -0.19 17.22 6.03
CA PRO A 191 -0.10 17.77 4.68
C PRO A 191 -0.95 16.93 3.74
N PRO A 192 -1.59 17.50 2.73
CA PRO A 192 -2.42 16.77 1.77
C PRO A 192 -1.69 15.65 1.01
N ILE A 193 -0.39 15.57 1.17
CA ILE A 193 0.51 14.56 0.59
C ILE A 193 0.26 13.13 1.10
N SER A 194 -0.30 12.94 2.29
CA SER A 194 -0.58 11.58 2.82
C SER A 194 -1.88 10.98 2.30
N ARG A 195 -2.76 11.76 1.68
CA ARG A 195 -4.04 11.30 1.14
C ARG A 195 -3.94 10.41 -0.11
N PRO A 196 -3.07 10.69 -1.09
CA PRO A 196 -2.96 9.82 -2.26
C PRO A 196 -2.27 8.49 -2.00
N PHE A 197 -1.45 8.38 -0.95
CA PHE A 197 -0.71 7.15 -0.67
C PHE A 197 -1.48 6.09 0.13
N SER A 198 -2.47 6.48 0.92
CA SER A 198 -3.25 5.52 1.71
C SER A 198 -4.16 4.63 0.87
N THR A 199 -4.53 5.05 -0.32
CA THR A 199 -5.45 4.31 -1.19
C THR A 199 -4.74 3.39 -2.19
N PRO A 200 -3.70 3.81 -2.91
CA PRO A 200 -2.99 2.94 -3.84
C PRO A 200 -2.06 1.92 -3.16
N CYS A 201 -1.38 2.27 -2.07
CA CYS A 201 -0.50 1.33 -1.36
C CYS A 201 -1.26 0.17 -0.72
N LEU A 202 -2.48 0.41 -0.21
CA LEU A 202 -3.35 -0.66 0.28
C LEU A 202 -3.88 -1.55 -0.84
N ALA A 203 -3.96 -1.04 -2.08
CA ALA A 203 -4.36 -1.82 -3.24
C ALA A 203 -3.22 -2.68 -3.81
N THR A 204 -1.97 -2.31 -3.61
CA THR A 204 -0.80 -3.07 -4.10
C THR A 204 -0.23 -4.04 -3.08
N CYS A 205 -0.50 -3.87 -1.78
CA CYS A 205 -0.24 -4.93 -0.80
C CYS A 205 -1.26 -6.04 -1.00
N PRO A 206 -0.83 -7.32 -1.14
CA PRO A 206 -1.75 -8.45 -1.25
C PRO A 206 -2.44 -8.72 0.09
N CYS A 207 -3.32 -7.82 0.48
CA CYS A 207 -4.21 -8.04 1.61
C CYS A 207 -5.29 -9.02 1.20
N ARG A 208 -5.01 -10.32 1.23
CA ARG A 208 -6.09 -11.30 1.19
C ARG A 208 -6.91 -11.20 2.45
N ALA A 209 -8.22 -11.09 2.27
CA ALA A 209 -9.16 -11.29 3.35
C ALA A 209 -8.87 -12.64 4.04
N TRP A 210 -8.63 -12.60 5.33
CA TRP A 210 -8.34 -13.78 6.14
C TRP A 210 -9.45 -14.83 5.99
N LYS A 211 -9.08 -15.98 5.41
CA LYS A 211 -9.96 -17.14 5.31
C LYS A 211 -9.84 -17.95 6.60
N SER A 212 -10.88 -17.95 7.43
CA SER A 212 -10.90 -18.87 8.55
C SER A 212 -10.91 -20.32 8.03
N ARG A 213 -10.23 -21.23 8.72
CA ARG A 213 -10.22 -22.68 8.42
C ARG A 213 -11.60 -23.35 8.29
N ARG A 214 -12.68 -22.61 8.50
CA ARG A 214 -14.07 -23.05 8.35
C ARG A 214 -14.81 -22.38 7.19
N GLY A 215 -14.11 -21.81 6.21
CA GLY A 215 -14.71 -21.29 4.97
C GLY A 215 -15.60 -20.06 5.13
N ARG A 216 -15.57 -19.38 6.27
CA ARG A 216 -16.33 -18.14 6.50
C ARG A 216 -15.38 -16.94 6.41
N ASN A 217 -15.60 -16.10 5.41
CA ASN A 217 -14.88 -14.82 5.28
C ASN A 217 -15.31 -13.88 6.40
N LEU A 218 -14.42 -13.57 7.31
CA LEU A 218 -14.65 -12.58 8.36
C LEU A 218 -14.22 -11.20 7.83
N TRP A 219 -15.15 -10.50 7.20
CA TRP A 219 -14.97 -9.10 6.90
C TRP A 219 -15.11 -8.29 8.19
N MET A 220 -14.17 -7.42 8.50
CA MET A 220 -14.43 -6.34 9.43
C MET A 220 -15.46 -5.40 8.80
N ARG A 221 -16.71 -5.58 9.16
CA ARG A 221 -17.78 -4.66 8.83
C ARG A 221 -17.80 -3.55 9.86
N SER A 222 -17.40 -2.37 9.49
CA SER A 222 -17.84 -1.17 10.18
C SER A 222 -19.34 -0.99 9.92
N GLY A 223 -20.16 -1.28 10.94
CA GLY A 223 -21.49 -0.70 11.07
C GLY A 223 -22.65 -1.24 10.24
N MET A 224 -22.60 -2.43 9.62
CA MET A 224 -23.78 -2.97 8.92
C MET A 224 -24.34 -4.23 9.55
N SER A 225 -25.67 -4.23 9.79
CA SER A 225 -26.49 -5.31 10.29
C SER A 225 -26.43 -6.59 9.43
N PRO A 226 -26.46 -7.80 10.04
CA PRO A 226 -26.31 -9.09 9.32
C PRO A 226 -27.41 -9.41 8.29
N LYS A 227 -28.49 -8.67 8.25
CA LYS A 227 -29.67 -8.98 7.43
C LYS A 227 -29.61 -8.54 5.95
N ARG A 228 -28.52 -7.93 5.47
CA ARG A 228 -28.42 -7.48 4.07
C ARG A 228 -27.26 -8.12 3.28
N ALA A 229 -26.90 -9.34 3.58
CA ALA A 229 -25.81 -10.03 2.89
C ALA A 229 -26.28 -11.19 1.98
N SER A 230 -27.52 -11.12 1.48
CA SER A 230 -27.97 -12.01 0.41
C SER A 230 -28.04 -11.23 -0.91
N GLY A 231 -27.10 -11.51 -1.79
CA GLY A 231 -27.19 -11.12 -3.20
C GLY A 231 -26.49 -9.82 -3.56
N ARG A 232 -25.33 -9.93 -3.99
CA ARG A 232 -24.59 -9.43 -5.16
C ARG A 232 -23.10 -9.33 -4.82
N LEU A 233 -22.31 -10.12 -5.48
CA LEU A 233 -20.91 -9.82 -5.73
C LEU A 233 -20.87 -8.43 -6.36
N ALA A 234 -20.40 -7.45 -5.60
CA ALA A 234 -20.08 -6.17 -6.17
C ALA A 234 -18.98 -6.40 -7.20
N ARG A 235 -19.28 -6.21 -8.47
CA ARG A 235 -18.25 -6.09 -9.50
C ARG A 235 -17.38 -4.91 -9.07
N ILE A 236 -16.10 -5.16 -8.89
CA ILE A 236 -15.12 -4.11 -8.81
C ILE A 236 -15.08 -3.52 -10.20
N THR A 237 -15.76 -2.40 -10.41
CA THR A 237 -15.55 -1.58 -11.60
C THR A 237 -14.17 -0.96 -11.42
N PRO A 238 -13.28 -1.06 -12.42
CA PRO A 238 -12.05 -0.28 -12.42
C PRO A 238 -12.40 1.20 -12.35
N CYS A 239 -11.68 1.96 -11.55
CA CYS A 239 -11.74 3.42 -11.62
C CYS A 239 -11.31 3.90 -13.00
N PRO A 240 -11.98 4.96 -13.50
CA PRO A 240 -11.57 5.60 -14.73
C PRO A 240 -10.16 6.15 -14.66
#